data_c50c36e39d85843c45ea7935ed266c6d
#
_entry.id   c50c36e39d85843c45ea7935ed266c6d
#
_cell.length_a   1.000
_cell.length_b   1.000
_cell.length_c   1.000
_cell.angle_alpha   90.00
_cell.angle_beta   90.00
_cell.angle_gamma   90.00
#
_symmetry.space_group_name_H-M   'P 1'
#
loop_
_entity.id
_entity.type
_entity.pdbx_description
1 polymer ?
#
loop_
_entity_poly.entity_id
_entity_poly.type
_entity_poly.pdbx_seq_one_letter_code
_entity_poly.pdbx_strand_id
1 'polypeptide(L)'
;AHPILLSLTPRNAWDTKRPGHIARVDGTFGLWARQVAEEQGIPFVDLNEISASKYDRFSAWKVDYHFYRDRIHTSAFGARLNARSAAEELAASTHPALKALQACLTNLEPPAAQVKREKGKPVVFITGDSTVKNEDKDPNGMWGWGSQAGTIFDTDKITVANEAKAGRSTRTYLEENRWE
;
A
#
# COMPACT_ATOMS: atom_id res chain seq x y z
N ALA A 1 8.34 11.96 -13.75
CA ALA A 1 7.64 11.10 -12.79
C ALA A 1 6.93 11.97 -11.74
N HIS A 2 5.79 11.51 -11.25
CA HIS A 2 5.06 12.17 -10.17
C HIS A 2 5.09 11.24 -8.95
N PRO A 3 5.96 11.48 -7.95
CA PRO A 3 6.04 10.64 -6.77
C PRO A 3 4.79 10.81 -5.89
N ILE A 4 4.42 9.72 -5.22
CA ILE A 4 3.38 9.70 -4.19
C ILE A 4 4.00 9.02 -2.98
N LEU A 5 3.97 9.64 -1.81
CA LEU A 5 4.43 9.03 -0.57
C LEU A 5 3.27 8.40 0.19
N LEU A 6 3.54 7.23 0.75
CA LEU A 6 2.60 6.52 1.61
C LEU A 6 3.23 6.31 2.99
N SER A 7 2.41 6.39 4.05
CA SER A 7 2.83 5.93 5.36
C SER A 7 2.94 4.39 5.39
N LEU A 8 3.57 3.87 6.45
CA LEU A 8 3.71 2.42 6.66
C LEU A 8 2.34 1.74 6.82
N THR A 9 2.23 0.48 6.43
CA THR A 9 1.07 -0.34 6.80
C THR A 9 1.01 -0.55 8.32
N PRO A 10 -0.19 -0.66 8.92
CA PRO A 10 -0.31 -0.98 10.33
C PRO A 10 0.19 -2.40 10.62
N ARG A 11 0.56 -2.65 11.86
CA ARG A 11 0.87 -3.97 12.41
C ARG A 11 -0.34 -4.50 13.18
N ASN A 12 -0.43 -5.79 13.37
CA ASN A 12 -1.38 -6.39 14.31
C ASN A 12 -0.85 -6.18 15.75
N ALA A 13 -0.94 -4.95 16.22
CA ALA A 13 -0.57 -4.53 17.55
C ALA A 13 -1.65 -3.59 18.09
N TRP A 14 -2.16 -3.90 19.28
CA TRP A 14 -3.23 -3.15 19.91
C TRP A 14 -2.66 -1.98 20.71
N ASP A 15 -3.36 -0.85 20.63
CA ASP A 15 -2.98 0.36 21.35
C ASP A 15 -3.29 0.19 22.84
N THR A 16 -2.27 0.27 23.68
CA THR A 16 -2.41 0.14 25.14
C THR A 16 -3.15 1.32 25.80
N LYS A 17 -3.18 2.48 25.13
CA LYS A 17 -3.85 3.69 25.60
C LYS A 17 -5.28 3.82 25.09
N ARG A 18 -5.61 3.12 24.01
CA ARG A 18 -6.93 3.10 23.37
C ARG A 18 -7.40 1.66 23.16
N PRO A 19 -7.92 0.99 24.19
CA PRO A 19 -8.38 -0.39 24.06
C PRO A 19 -9.34 -0.58 22.90
N GLY A 20 -9.16 -1.64 22.12
CA GLY A 20 -9.96 -1.94 20.94
C GLY A 20 -9.49 -1.25 19.65
N HIS A 21 -8.43 -0.47 19.69
CA HIS A 21 -7.82 0.16 18.52
C HIS A 21 -6.46 -0.45 18.19
N ILE A 22 -6.17 -0.54 16.90
CA ILE A 22 -4.83 -0.87 16.41
C ILE A 22 -3.89 0.30 16.69
N ALA A 23 -2.67 0.02 17.13
CA ALA A 23 -1.65 1.03 17.38
C ALA A 23 -1.25 1.73 16.06
N ARG A 24 -1.22 3.06 16.07
CA ARG A 24 -0.75 3.89 14.96
C ARG A 24 0.78 4.05 15.03
N VAL A 25 1.40 4.20 13.86
CA VAL A 25 2.83 4.49 13.74
C VAL A 25 3.06 5.91 13.20
N ASP A 26 2.20 6.82 13.61
CA ASP A 26 2.14 8.21 13.20
C ASP A 26 3.20 9.13 13.83
N GLY A 27 3.86 8.66 14.89
CA GLY A 27 4.81 9.47 15.66
C GLY A 27 6.25 9.50 15.14
N THR A 28 6.59 8.73 14.08
CA THR A 28 7.96 8.64 13.56
C THR A 28 8.01 8.63 12.03
N PHE A 29 8.14 7.45 11.42
CA PHE A 29 8.28 7.32 9.97
C PHE A 29 7.08 7.84 9.20
N GLY A 30 5.87 7.68 9.70
CA GLY A 30 4.67 8.24 9.08
C GLY A 30 4.68 9.77 9.11
N LEU A 31 5.08 10.36 10.25
CA LEU A 31 5.24 11.81 10.38
C LEU A 31 6.29 12.35 9.43
N TRP A 32 7.46 11.71 9.37
CA TRP A 32 8.54 12.16 8.49
C TRP A 32 8.17 12.05 7.01
N ALA A 33 7.49 10.99 6.61
CA ALA A 33 7.00 10.85 5.23
C ALA A 33 6.00 11.96 4.89
N ARG A 34 5.09 12.31 5.80
CA ARG A 34 4.15 13.42 5.64
C ARG A 34 4.88 14.76 5.50
N GLN A 35 5.84 15.04 6.38
CA GLN A 35 6.64 16.27 6.33
C GLN A 35 7.38 16.42 5.00
N VAL A 36 8.02 15.35 4.53
CA VAL A 36 8.70 15.35 3.23
C VAL A 36 7.72 15.60 2.09
N ALA A 37 6.54 14.99 2.13
CA ALA A 37 5.52 15.21 1.10
C ALA A 37 5.04 16.67 1.07
N GLU A 38 4.81 17.26 2.24
CA GLU A 38 4.41 18.66 2.38
C GLU A 38 5.51 19.61 1.89
N GLU A 39 6.76 19.39 2.30
CA GLU A 39 7.92 20.19 1.88
C GLU A 39 8.16 20.14 0.36
N GLN A 40 7.93 18.98 -0.25
CA GLN A 40 8.14 18.77 -1.68
C GLN A 40 6.89 19.04 -2.54
N GLY A 41 5.74 19.37 -1.92
CA GLY A 41 4.48 19.61 -2.63
C GLY A 41 3.98 18.38 -3.39
N ILE A 42 4.20 17.17 -2.87
CA ILE A 42 3.79 15.90 -3.50
C ILE A 42 2.66 15.24 -2.70
N PRO A 43 1.82 14.39 -3.35
CA PRO A 43 0.73 13.71 -2.66
C PRO A 43 1.23 12.81 -1.52
N PHE A 44 0.48 12.78 -0.42
CA PHE A 44 0.68 11.87 0.69
C PHE A 44 -0.57 11.03 0.93
N VAL A 45 -0.41 9.73 1.15
CA VAL A 45 -1.46 8.78 1.52
C VAL A 45 -1.17 8.23 2.90
N ASP A 46 -2.03 8.51 3.88
CA ASP A 46 -1.89 7.95 5.22
C ASP A 46 -2.45 6.53 5.29
N LEU A 47 -1.74 5.60 4.65
CA LEU A 47 -2.13 4.20 4.58
C LEU A 47 -2.24 3.55 5.96
N ASN A 48 -1.42 4.00 6.94
CA ASN A 48 -1.47 3.53 8.32
C ASN A 48 -2.81 3.84 8.95
N GLU A 49 -3.20 5.11 8.98
CA GLU A 49 -4.44 5.55 9.61
C GLU A 49 -5.66 4.92 8.95
N ILE A 50 -5.72 4.94 7.62
CA ILE A 50 -6.88 4.42 6.88
C ILE A 50 -7.07 2.92 7.09
N SER A 51 -5.99 2.14 6.99
CA SER A 51 -6.06 0.69 7.19
C SER A 51 -6.34 0.34 8.66
N ALA A 52 -5.67 1.01 9.60
CA ALA A 52 -5.89 0.77 11.02
C ALA A 52 -7.32 1.11 11.45
N SER A 53 -7.90 2.19 10.94
CA SER A 53 -9.31 2.56 11.20
C SER A 53 -10.31 1.51 10.70
N LYS A 54 -9.97 0.77 9.65
CA LYS A 54 -10.78 -0.37 9.20
C LYS A 54 -10.62 -1.57 10.13
N TYR A 55 -9.40 -1.86 10.59
CA TYR A 55 -9.15 -2.93 11.55
C TYR A 55 -9.79 -2.66 12.91
N ASP A 56 -9.90 -1.42 13.36
CA ASP A 56 -10.59 -1.04 14.61
C ASP A 56 -12.07 -1.48 14.65
N ARG A 57 -12.67 -1.73 13.48
CA ARG A 57 -14.05 -2.22 13.35
C ARG A 57 -14.16 -3.75 13.38
N PHE A 58 -13.05 -4.45 13.47
CA PHE A 58 -12.99 -5.90 13.46
C PHE A 58 -12.78 -6.45 14.86
N SER A 59 -13.29 -7.66 15.12
CA SER A 59 -12.90 -8.43 16.30
C SER A 59 -11.43 -8.87 16.19
N ALA A 60 -10.80 -9.14 17.33
CA ALA A 60 -9.39 -9.51 17.38
C ALA A 60 -9.05 -10.71 16.46
N TRP A 61 -9.88 -11.77 16.49
CA TRP A 61 -9.66 -12.93 15.62
C TRP A 61 -9.75 -12.58 14.12
N LYS A 62 -10.61 -11.62 13.75
CA LYS A 62 -10.72 -11.17 12.37
C LYS A 62 -9.51 -10.34 11.97
N VAL A 63 -8.95 -9.55 12.87
CA VAL A 63 -7.67 -8.85 12.63
C VAL A 63 -6.55 -9.88 12.47
N ASP A 64 -6.45 -10.89 13.35
CA ASP A 64 -5.45 -11.96 13.24
C ASP A 64 -5.51 -12.65 11.86
N TYR A 65 -6.69 -12.87 11.31
CA TYR A 65 -6.88 -13.47 9.99
C TYR A 65 -6.30 -12.63 8.83
N HIS A 66 -6.19 -11.33 9.03
CA HIS A 66 -5.62 -10.40 8.04
C HIS A 66 -4.09 -10.31 8.10
N PHE A 67 -3.48 -10.94 9.11
CA PHE A 67 -2.03 -10.89 9.29
C PHE A 67 -1.40 -12.28 9.22
N TYR A 68 -0.13 -12.30 8.82
CA TYR A 68 0.71 -13.47 8.97
C TYR A 68 1.13 -13.63 10.45
N ARG A 69 1.66 -14.79 10.80
CA ARG A 69 2.02 -15.17 12.18
C ARG A 69 2.95 -14.20 12.90
N ASP A 70 3.75 -13.45 12.16
CA ASP A 70 4.69 -12.45 12.69
C ASP A 70 4.02 -11.11 13.07
N ARG A 71 2.71 -10.96 12.77
CA ARG A 71 1.91 -9.76 13.05
C ARG A 71 2.37 -8.48 12.34
N ILE A 72 3.30 -8.59 11.39
CA ILE A 72 3.84 -7.49 10.60
C ILE A 72 3.38 -7.63 9.15
N HIS A 73 3.67 -8.80 8.56
CA HIS A 73 3.24 -9.10 7.21
C HIS A 73 1.76 -9.46 7.20
N THR A 74 1.09 -9.16 6.12
CA THR A 74 -0.33 -9.46 5.96
C THR A 74 -0.52 -10.82 5.26
N SER A 75 -1.69 -11.43 5.48
CA SER A 75 -2.23 -12.45 4.60
C SER A 75 -2.73 -11.82 3.29
N ALA A 76 -3.19 -12.61 2.33
CA ALA A 76 -3.83 -12.10 1.11
C ALA A 76 -5.02 -11.16 1.42
N PHE A 77 -5.76 -11.43 2.48
CA PHE A 77 -6.90 -10.61 2.91
C PHE A 77 -6.46 -9.24 3.42
N GLY A 78 -5.41 -9.20 4.25
CA GLY A 78 -4.84 -7.95 4.75
C GLY A 78 -4.15 -7.16 3.64
N ALA A 79 -3.41 -7.82 2.74
CA ALA A 79 -2.80 -7.17 1.58
C ALA A 79 -3.85 -6.50 0.70
N ARG A 80 -4.98 -7.18 0.45
CA ARG A 80 -6.12 -6.63 -0.31
C ARG A 80 -6.78 -5.46 0.42
N LEU A 81 -6.94 -5.53 1.74
CA LEU A 81 -7.48 -4.43 2.53
C LEU A 81 -6.58 -3.19 2.42
N ASN A 82 -5.27 -3.36 2.56
CA ASN A 82 -4.31 -2.25 2.45
C ASN A 82 -4.29 -1.65 1.03
N ALA A 83 -4.29 -2.48 -0.02
CA ALA A 83 -4.36 -2.00 -1.40
C ALA A 83 -5.64 -1.18 -1.66
N ARG A 84 -6.78 -1.69 -1.19
CA ARG A 84 -8.07 -0.98 -1.27
C ARG A 84 -8.05 0.32 -0.49
N SER A 85 -7.43 0.35 0.68
CA SER A 85 -7.28 1.57 1.49
C SER A 85 -6.47 2.64 0.77
N ALA A 86 -5.36 2.26 0.14
CA ALA A 86 -4.57 3.18 -0.69
C ALA A 86 -5.39 3.72 -1.87
N ALA A 87 -6.13 2.87 -2.57
CA ALA A 87 -6.94 3.27 -3.71
C ALA A 87 -8.07 4.22 -3.33
N GLU A 88 -8.77 3.98 -2.21
CA GLU A 88 -9.85 4.83 -1.72
C GLU A 88 -9.33 6.25 -1.40
N GLU A 89 -8.15 6.36 -0.78
CA GLU A 89 -7.54 7.65 -0.50
C GLU A 89 -7.06 8.35 -1.76
N LEU A 90 -6.43 7.63 -2.68
CA LEU A 90 -6.07 8.18 -3.98
C LEU A 90 -7.30 8.71 -4.74
N ALA A 91 -8.43 7.99 -4.69
CA ALA A 91 -9.67 8.41 -5.31
C ALA A 91 -10.28 9.65 -4.65
N ALA A 92 -10.17 9.77 -3.32
CA ALA A 92 -10.71 10.89 -2.56
C ALA A 92 -9.82 12.14 -2.56
N SER A 93 -8.54 12.00 -2.94
CA SER A 93 -7.57 13.07 -2.88
C SER A 93 -7.92 14.22 -3.84
N THR A 94 -7.76 15.45 -3.36
CA THR A 94 -7.92 16.67 -4.16
C THR A 94 -6.62 17.14 -4.82
N HIS A 95 -5.50 16.44 -4.61
CA HIS A 95 -4.21 16.84 -5.13
C HIS A 95 -4.18 16.80 -6.66
N PRO A 96 -3.81 17.92 -7.35
CA PRO A 96 -3.94 18.03 -8.81
C PRO A 96 -3.16 16.96 -9.60
N ALA A 97 -1.98 16.54 -9.08
CA ALA A 97 -1.14 15.52 -9.73
C ALA A 97 -1.80 14.13 -9.80
N LEU A 98 -2.86 13.88 -9.01
CA LEU A 98 -3.54 12.58 -8.96
C LEU A 98 -4.72 12.44 -9.94
N LYS A 99 -5.15 13.52 -10.59
CA LYS A 99 -6.32 13.48 -11.49
C LYS A 99 -6.22 12.41 -12.58
N ALA A 100 -5.06 12.31 -13.23
CA ALA A 100 -4.84 11.31 -14.29
C ALA A 100 -4.85 9.88 -13.72
N LEU A 101 -4.30 9.68 -12.52
CA LEU A 101 -4.29 8.39 -11.84
C LEU A 101 -5.68 7.99 -11.36
N GLN A 102 -6.47 8.94 -10.85
CA GLN A 102 -7.85 8.70 -10.42
C GLN A 102 -8.72 8.15 -11.55
N ALA A 103 -8.52 8.63 -12.78
CA ALA A 103 -9.24 8.12 -13.95
C ALA A 103 -8.89 6.67 -14.32
N CYS A 104 -7.81 6.12 -13.75
CA CYS A 104 -7.37 4.73 -13.95
C CYS A 104 -7.80 3.81 -12.80
N LEU A 105 -8.40 4.33 -11.72
CA LEU A 105 -8.96 3.50 -10.64
C LEU A 105 -10.28 2.86 -11.11
N THR A 106 -10.45 1.58 -10.78
CA THR A 106 -11.68 0.84 -11.07
C THR A 106 -12.52 0.65 -9.82
N ASN A 107 -13.79 0.29 -10.02
CA ASN A 107 -14.62 -0.24 -8.95
C ASN A 107 -14.05 -1.60 -8.49
N LEU A 108 -13.56 -1.59 -7.31
CA LEU A 108 -12.79 -2.53 -6.52
C LEU A 108 -13.33 -3.97 -6.44
N GLU A 109 -13.47 -4.69 -7.54
CA GLU A 109 -13.79 -6.12 -7.56
C GLU A 109 -12.58 -6.96 -8.05
N PRO A 110 -12.45 -8.24 -7.63
CA PRO A 110 -11.19 -8.96 -7.68
C PRO A 110 -10.79 -9.50 -9.07
N PRO A 111 -9.56 -9.96 -9.20
CA PRO A 111 -8.62 -9.62 -10.25
C PRO A 111 -8.48 -10.63 -11.38
N ALA A 112 -7.94 -10.13 -12.47
CA ALA A 112 -7.30 -10.94 -13.49
C ALA A 112 -5.77 -10.82 -13.41
N ALA A 113 -5.10 -11.80 -13.96
CA ALA A 113 -3.67 -12.06 -13.93
C ALA A 113 -2.72 -10.88 -14.16
N GLN A 114 -1.45 -11.06 -13.75
CA GLN A 114 -0.32 -10.17 -14.01
C GLN A 114 -0.33 -9.61 -15.43
N VAL A 115 -0.37 -8.29 -15.53
CA VAL A 115 -0.45 -7.60 -16.82
C VAL A 115 0.95 -7.40 -17.38
N LYS A 116 1.18 -7.86 -18.61
CA LYS A 116 2.39 -7.57 -19.37
C LYS A 116 2.44 -6.09 -19.73
N ARG A 117 3.62 -5.48 -19.59
CA ARG A 117 3.88 -4.10 -20.00
C ARG A 117 3.58 -3.92 -21.49
N GLU A 118 2.57 -3.11 -21.80
CA GLU A 118 2.23 -2.76 -23.17
C GLU A 118 2.83 -1.40 -23.53
N LYS A 119 3.41 -1.32 -24.74
CA LYS A 119 4.02 -0.09 -25.25
C LYS A 119 2.94 0.99 -25.43
N GLY A 120 3.16 2.13 -24.78
CA GLY A 120 2.26 3.30 -24.91
C GLY A 120 1.28 3.50 -23.76
N LYS A 121 1.11 2.52 -22.85
CA LYS A 121 0.30 2.73 -21.63
C LYS A 121 1.13 3.42 -20.54
N PRO A 122 0.54 4.34 -19.77
CA PRO A 122 1.14 4.84 -18.55
C PRO A 122 1.50 3.69 -17.60
N VAL A 123 2.51 3.88 -16.77
CA VAL A 123 2.96 2.86 -15.81
C VAL A 123 2.94 3.44 -14.40
N VAL A 124 2.29 2.72 -13.48
CA VAL A 124 2.45 2.93 -12.03
C VAL A 124 3.52 1.96 -11.54
N PHE A 125 4.63 2.49 -11.07
CA PHE A 125 5.65 1.73 -10.37
C PHE A 125 5.37 1.79 -8.88
N ILE A 126 5.28 0.62 -8.23
CA ILE A 126 5.13 0.50 -6.80
C ILE A 126 6.45 0.01 -6.23
N THR A 127 7.04 0.79 -5.34
CA THR A 127 8.29 0.45 -4.66
C THR A 127 8.06 0.30 -3.17
N GLY A 128 8.90 -0.45 -2.50
CA GLY A 128 8.81 -0.70 -1.06
C GLY A 128 9.52 -1.98 -0.64
N ASP A 129 9.27 -2.42 0.55
CA ASP A 129 9.85 -3.62 1.16
C ASP A 129 8.96 -4.87 1.03
N SER A 130 9.12 -5.84 1.95
CA SER A 130 8.34 -7.08 1.98
C SER A 130 6.85 -6.86 2.20
N THR A 131 6.45 -5.79 2.91
CA THR A 131 5.03 -5.47 3.16
C THR A 131 4.31 -4.99 1.90
N VAL A 132 5.06 -4.64 0.89
CA VAL A 132 4.59 -4.25 -0.45
C VAL A 132 4.76 -5.38 -1.46
N LYS A 133 5.93 -6.05 -1.44
CA LYS A 133 6.37 -7.04 -2.45
C LYS A 133 5.66 -8.37 -2.35
N ASN A 134 5.63 -8.94 -1.14
CA ASN A 134 5.41 -10.37 -0.97
C ASN A 134 4.14 -10.88 -1.67
N GLU A 135 4.29 -12.05 -2.28
CA GLU A 135 3.21 -12.83 -2.90
C GLU A 135 3.45 -14.29 -2.55
N ASP A 136 2.42 -14.99 -2.07
CA ASP A 136 2.45 -16.38 -1.69
C ASP A 136 1.37 -17.16 -2.46
N LYS A 137 1.52 -18.47 -2.55
CA LYS A 137 0.49 -19.37 -3.10
C LYS A 137 -0.60 -19.66 -2.08
N ASP A 138 -0.24 -19.67 -0.79
CA ASP A 138 -1.16 -19.83 0.31
C ASP A 138 -1.81 -18.49 0.65
N PRO A 139 -3.15 -18.33 0.61
CA PRO A 139 -3.83 -17.12 1.02
C PRO A 139 -3.52 -16.66 2.46
N ASN A 140 -3.09 -17.58 3.34
CA ASN A 140 -2.65 -17.29 4.70
C ASN A 140 -1.14 -17.07 4.82
N GLY A 141 -0.41 -17.14 3.71
CA GLY A 141 1.00 -16.84 3.63
C GLY A 141 1.30 -15.35 3.76
N MET A 142 2.54 -14.96 3.48
CA MET A 142 2.94 -13.55 3.49
C MET A 142 2.56 -12.86 2.19
N TRP A 143 1.71 -11.84 2.28
CA TRP A 143 1.29 -11.02 1.15
C TRP A 143 1.60 -9.55 1.39
N GLY A 144 2.18 -8.90 0.41
CA GLY A 144 2.35 -7.46 0.37
C GLY A 144 1.22 -6.79 -0.41
N TRP A 145 0.80 -5.60 0.00
CA TRP A 145 -0.34 -4.92 -0.63
C TRP A 145 -0.09 -4.58 -2.11
N GLY A 146 1.16 -4.33 -2.51
CA GLY A 146 1.52 -4.06 -3.90
C GLY A 146 1.24 -5.23 -4.84
N SER A 147 1.25 -6.49 -4.34
CA SER A 147 0.87 -7.67 -5.11
C SER A 147 -0.62 -7.67 -5.48
N GLN A 148 -1.43 -6.94 -4.72
CA GLN A 148 -2.87 -6.80 -4.94
C GLN A 148 -3.23 -5.53 -5.73
N ALA A 149 -2.26 -4.68 -6.05
CA ALA A 149 -2.51 -3.39 -6.70
C ALA A 149 -3.12 -3.54 -8.11
N GLY A 150 -2.75 -4.59 -8.85
CA GLY A 150 -3.37 -4.87 -10.15
C GLY A 150 -4.88 -5.09 -10.09
N THR A 151 -5.45 -5.28 -8.89
CA THR A 151 -6.90 -5.48 -8.71
C THR A 151 -7.69 -4.19 -8.57
N ILE A 152 -6.99 -3.07 -8.37
CA ILE A 152 -7.58 -1.76 -8.08
C ILE A 152 -7.37 -0.74 -9.21
N PHE A 153 -6.57 -1.09 -10.20
CA PHE A 153 -6.35 -0.28 -11.38
C PHE A 153 -7.00 -0.92 -12.62
N ASP A 154 -7.53 -0.08 -13.50
CA ASP A 154 -7.99 -0.49 -14.81
C ASP A 154 -6.78 -0.84 -15.69
N THR A 155 -6.46 -2.13 -15.79
CA THR A 155 -5.29 -2.61 -16.51
C THR A 155 -5.39 -2.43 -18.03
N ASP A 156 -6.56 -2.08 -18.56
CA ASP A 156 -6.70 -1.68 -19.96
C ASP A 156 -6.18 -0.25 -20.19
N LYS A 157 -6.17 0.59 -19.15
CA LYS A 157 -5.72 1.98 -19.21
C LYS A 157 -4.29 2.19 -18.73
N ILE A 158 -3.82 1.36 -17.76
CA ILE A 158 -2.53 1.57 -17.10
C ILE A 158 -1.84 0.23 -16.84
N THR A 159 -0.52 0.23 -16.87
CA THR A 159 0.30 -0.90 -16.40
C THR A 159 0.66 -0.68 -14.94
N VAL A 160 0.49 -1.71 -14.10
CA VAL A 160 0.94 -1.71 -12.70
C VAL A 160 2.18 -2.60 -12.58
N ALA A 161 3.31 -2.00 -12.17
CA ALA A 161 4.56 -2.69 -11.95
C ALA A 161 4.92 -2.66 -10.46
N ASN A 162 4.85 -3.80 -9.78
CA ASN A 162 5.30 -3.92 -8.39
C ASN A 162 6.80 -4.23 -8.36
N GLU A 163 7.62 -3.17 -8.27
CA GLU A 163 9.08 -3.23 -8.20
C GLU A 163 9.59 -3.28 -6.74
N ALA A 164 8.69 -3.44 -5.77
CA ALA A 164 9.08 -3.57 -4.37
C ALA A 164 10.02 -4.77 -4.15
N LYS A 165 10.90 -4.68 -3.16
CA LYS A 165 11.86 -5.73 -2.82
C LYS A 165 11.98 -5.89 -1.31
N ALA A 166 11.78 -7.11 -0.83
CA ALA A 166 11.87 -7.44 0.59
C ALA A 166 13.18 -6.96 1.24
N GLY A 167 13.08 -6.39 2.43
CA GLY A 167 14.22 -5.90 3.20
C GLY A 167 14.86 -4.61 2.65
N ARG A 168 14.20 -3.87 1.75
CA ARG A 168 14.73 -2.62 1.17
C ARG A 168 14.08 -1.41 1.81
N SER A 169 14.89 -0.36 1.96
CA SER A 169 14.49 0.99 2.32
C SER A 169 14.69 1.92 1.12
N THR A 170 14.20 3.14 1.18
CA THR A 170 14.50 4.18 0.18
C THR A 170 15.99 4.36 -0.05
N ARG A 171 16.78 4.30 1.01
CA ARG A 171 18.25 4.38 0.92
C ARG A 171 18.84 3.23 0.11
N THR A 172 18.46 1.99 0.39
CA THR A 172 18.98 0.83 -0.35
C THR A 172 18.53 0.82 -1.81
N TYR A 173 17.38 1.40 -2.15
CA TYR A 173 16.99 1.60 -3.54
C TYR A 173 17.94 2.54 -4.29
N LEU A 174 18.40 3.61 -3.65
CA LEU A 174 19.43 4.51 -4.21
C LEU A 174 20.77 3.81 -4.36
N GLU A 175 21.23 3.11 -3.30
CA GLU A 175 22.49 2.37 -3.28
C GLU A 175 22.54 1.23 -4.32
N GLU A 176 21.39 0.62 -4.64
CA GLU A 176 21.26 -0.46 -5.62
C GLU A 176 20.88 0.02 -7.04
N ASN A 177 20.86 1.35 -7.27
CA ASN A 177 20.52 1.95 -8.58
C ASN A 177 19.16 1.50 -9.13
N ARG A 178 18.13 1.41 -8.29
CA ARG A 178 16.81 0.88 -8.65
C ARG A 178 15.80 1.93 -9.12
N TRP A 179 16.22 3.18 -9.21
CA TRP A 179 15.40 4.29 -9.68
C TRP A 179 15.57 4.62 -11.17
N GLU A 180 16.49 3.93 -11.85
CA GLU A 180 16.83 4.13 -13.27
C GLU A 180 16.00 3.25 -14.23
#